data_7e114b8678c2b012390e37c92e08055e
#
_entry.id   7e114b8678c2b012390e37c92e08055e
#
_cell.length_a   1.000
_cell.length_b   1.000
_cell.length_c   1.000
_cell.angle_alpha   90.00
_cell.angle_beta   90.00
_cell.angle_gamma   90.00
#
_symmetry.space_group_name_H-M   'P 1'
#
loop_
_entity.id
_entity.type
_entity.pdbx_description
1 polymer ?
#
loop_
_entity_poly.entity_id
_entity_poly.type
_entity_poly.pdbx_seq_one_letter_code
_entity_poly.pdbx_strand_id
1 'polypeptide(L)'
;MEQEIQTYARQGFGTALQPVAPYGLLIVDFVNGFADPAQFGGGNIPGAIANTERLLATAREQGWPVAHSRIVFADDNADANVFGLKVPGLLALKEDAPASAIVPQLAPRAGELVVRKTEPSAFFGTQLAAWLTQRGVRTLLVAGATTSGCVRASVVDAMSHGFRPLVVSDCVGDRAQGPHDANLFDMAQKYAAVMPREQAL
;
A
#
# COMPACT_ATOMS: atom_id res chain seq x y z
N MET A 1 -4.31 8.68 22.98
CA MET A 1 -4.28 7.30 22.43
C MET A 1 -5.16 6.33 23.23
N GLU A 2 -4.90 6.08 24.53
CA GLU A 2 -5.69 5.12 25.32
C GLU A 2 -7.17 5.51 25.46
N GLN A 3 -7.46 6.78 25.73
CA GLN A 3 -8.82 7.32 25.82
C GLN A 3 -9.58 7.21 24.46
N GLU A 4 -8.89 7.39 23.38
CA GLU A 4 -9.45 7.23 22.03
C GLU A 4 -9.79 5.77 21.75
N ILE A 5 -8.87 4.84 22.05
CA ILE A 5 -9.12 3.39 21.93
C ILE A 5 -10.37 2.99 22.72
N GLN A 6 -10.49 3.44 23.97
CA GLN A 6 -11.67 3.16 24.79
C GLN A 6 -12.95 3.74 24.21
N THR A 7 -12.88 4.90 23.55
CA THR A 7 -14.03 5.51 22.88
C THR A 7 -14.49 4.66 21.70
N TYR A 8 -13.56 4.22 20.86
CA TYR A 8 -13.87 3.33 19.74
C TYR A 8 -14.43 1.99 20.21
N ALA A 9 -13.80 1.37 21.22
CA ALA A 9 -14.23 0.07 21.76
C ALA A 9 -15.66 0.11 22.32
N ARG A 10 -16.03 1.18 23.04
CA ARG A 10 -17.41 1.37 23.54
C ARG A 10 -18.45 1.47 22.43
N GLN A 11 -18.04 1.88 21.23
CA GLN A 11 -18.90 2.02 20.07
C GLN A 11 -18.84 0.79 19.13
N GLY A 12 -18.13 -0.28 19.54
CA GLY A 12 -18.02 -1.52 18.77
C GLY A 12 -16.97 -1.52 17.65
N PHE A 13 -16.09 -0.51 17.62
CA PHE A 13 -14.95 -0.48 16.71
C PHE A 13 -13.73 -1.23 17.26
N GLY A 14 -12.71 -1.43 16.43
CA GLY A 14 -11.45 -2.07 16.85
C GLY A 14 -11.55 -3.59 17.02
N THR A 15 -12.62 -4.23 16.55
CA THR A 15 -12.71 -5.69 16.54
C THR A 15 -11.61 -6.30 15.69
N ALA A 16 -10.88 -7.26 16.25
CA ALA A 16 -9.76 -7.89 15.56
C ALA A 16 -10.23 -8.62 14.29
N LEU A 17 -9.72 -8.20 13.15
CA LEU A 17 -9.92 -8.88 11.87
C LEU A 17 -8.89 -10.02 11.76
N GLN A 18 -9.36 -11.28 11.91
CA GLN A 18 -8.47 -12.43 11.83
C GLN A 18 -8.04 -12.72 10.38
N PRO A 19 -6.73 -12.84 10.10
CA PRO A 19 -6.25 -13.28 8.81
C PRO A 19 -6.68 -14.70 8.48
N VAL A 20 -7.01 -14.98 7.23
CA VAL A 20 -7.34 -16.32 6.72
C VAL A 20 -6.73 -16.55 5.35
N ALA A 21 -6.16 -17.72 5.14
CA ALA A 21 -5.61 -18.12 3.84
C ALA A 21 -6.72 -18.27 2.78
N PRO A 22 -6.40 -18.17 1.48
CA PRO A 22 -5.08 -17.85 0.90
C PRO A 22 -4.68 -16.38 1.05
N TYR A 23 -3.37 -16.16 1.19
CA TYR A 23 -2.76 -14.84 1.33
C TYR A 23 -2.31 -14.29 -0.02
N GLY A 24 -2.22 -12.95 -0.12
CA GLY A 24 -1.56 -12.21 -1.19
C GLY A 24 -0.81 -11.02 -0.64
N LEU A 25 0.11 -10.45 -1.39
CA LEU A 25 0.89 -9.26 -1.03
C LEU A 25 0.65 -8.15 -2.04
N LEU A 26 0.29 -6.96 -1.55
CA LEU A 26 0.25 -5.71 -2.32
C LEU A 26 1.33 -4.77 -1.81
N ILE A 27 2.23 -4.35 -2.70
CA ILE A 27 3.25 -3.33 -2.44
C ILE A 27 2.84 -2.06 -3.16
N VAL A 28 2.44 -1.05 -2.38
CA VAL A 28 1.89 0.21 -2.89
C VAL A 28 3.03 1.21 -3.09
N ASP A 29 3.24 1.64 -4.34
CA ASP A 29 4.02 2.81 -4.76
C ASP A 29 5.43 2.94 -4.12
N PHE A 30 6.11 1.87 -3.81
CA PHE A 30 7.54 1.94 -3.51
C PHE A 30 8.34 2.14 -4.79
N VAL A 31 8.23 3.36 -5.33
CA VAL A 31 8.96 3.85 -6.49
C VAL A 31 10.05 4.84 -6.07
N ASN A 32 11.04 5.05 -6.92
CA ASN A 32 12.18 5.91 -6.59
C ASN A 32 11.77 7.31 -6.15
N GLY A 33 10.76 7.92 -6.75
CA GLY A 33 10.28 9.24 -6.37
C GLY A 33 9.70 9.30 -4.94
N PHE A 34 9.06 8.21 -4.46
CA PHE A 34 8.58 8.12 -3.08
C PHE A 34 9.65 7.63 -2.10
N ALA A 35 10.76 7.08 -2.58
CA ALA A 35 11.92 6.77 -1.74
C ALA A 35 12.84 7.98 -1.54
N ASP A 36 12.81 8.95 -2.46
CA ASP A 36 13.68 10.14 -2.46
C ASP A 36 13.08 11.28 -1.62
N PRO A 37 13.72 11.70 -0.51
CA PRO A 37 13.25 12.80 0.32
C PRO A 37 13.28 14.17 -0.39
N ALA A 38 14.03 14.31 -1.48
CA ALA A 38 14.02 15.52 -2.31
C ALA A 38 12.78 15.63 -3.23
N GLN A 39 11.99 14.56 -3.35
CA GLN A 39 10.78 14.50 -4.17
C GLN A 39 9.53 14.29 -3.28
N PHE A 40 9.09 13.04 -3.14
CA PHE A 40 7.86 12.70 -2.41
C PHE A 40 8.12 11.87 -1.14
N GLY A 41 9.37 11.52 -0.87
CA GLY A 41 9.77 10.61 0.19
C GLY A 41 10.08 11.27 1.54
N GLY A 42 10.83 10.55 2.36
CA GLY A 42 11.25 10.98 3.70
C GLY A 42 10.70 10.12 4.82
N GLY A 43 10.77 10.63 6.05
CA GLY A 43 10.27 9.95 7.24
C GLY A 43 10.82 8.53 7.41
N ASN A 44 9.93 7.57 7.65
CA ASN A 44 10.30 6.16 7.85
C ASN A 44 10.28 5.32 6.55
N ILE A 45 10.05 5.91 5.37
CA ILE A 45 9.96 5.18 4.08
C ILE A 45 11.19 4.30 3.80
N PRO A 46 12.45 4.75 4.02
CA PRO A 46 13.62 3.88 3.78
C PRO A 46 13.61 2.60 4.63
N GLY A 47 13.24 2.72 5.90
CA GLY A 47 13.10 1.56 6.79
C GLY A 47 11.98 0.61 6.35
N ALA A 48 10.85 1.16 5.93
CA ALA A 48 9.73 0.39 5.41
C ALA A 48 10.09 -0.39 4.13
N ILE A 49 10.88 0.20 3.22
CA ILE A 49 11.40 -0.49 2.03
C ILE A 49 12.27 -1.69 2.44
N ALA A 50 13.23 -1.50 3.37
CA ALA A 50 14.11 -2.56 3.84
C ALA A 50 13.35 -3.73 4.51
N ASN A 51 12.30 -3.42 5.28
CA ASN A 51 11.44 -4.45 5.87
C ASN A 51 10.57 -5.15 4.81
N THR A 52 10.09 -4.40 3.81
CA THR A 52 9.30 -4.95 2.71
C THR A 52 10.11 -5.92 1.84
N GLU A 53 11.40 -5.71 1.67
CA GLU A 53 12.28 -6.65 0.97
C GLU A 53 12.21 -8.05 1.61
N ARG A 54 12.24 -8.12 2.95
CA ARG A 54 12.12 -9.38 3.70
C ARG A 54 10.71 -9.98 3.58
N LEU A 55 9.67 -9.15 3.66
CA LEU A 55 8.27 -9.58 3.48
C LEU A 55 8.06 -10.15 2.08
N LEU A 56 8.59 -9.48 1.05
CA LEU A 56 8.52 -9.92 -0.35
C LEU A 56 9.24 -11.26 -0.56
N ALA A 57 10.40 -11.45 0.08
CA ALA A 57 11.10 -12.73 0.03
C ALA A 57 10.22 -13.87 0.58
N THR A 58 9.62 -13.66 1.75
CA THR A 58 8.69 -14.64 2.34
C THR A 58 7.48 -14.89 1.44
N ALA A 59 6.84 -13.86 0.89
CA ALA A 59 5.69 -14.01 0.00
C ALA A 59 6.05 -14.88 -1.23
N ARG A 60 7.24 -14.66 -1.80
CA ARG A 60 7.76 -15.45 -2.93
C ARG A 60 8.05 -16.91 -2.56
N GLU A 61 8.66 -17.15 -1.39
CA GLU A 61 8.92 -18.49 -0.87
C GLU A 61 7.63 -19.28 -0.60
N GLN A 62 6.60 -18.58 -0.11
CA GLN A 62 5.29 -19.16 0.15
C GLN A 62 4.40 -19.27 -1.11
N GLY A 63 4.86 -18.78 -2.26
CA GLY A 63 4.11 -18.79 -3.51
C GLY A 63 2.86 -17.90 -3.49
N TRP A 64 2.82 -16.86 -2.64
CA TRP A 64 1.68 -15.94 -2.61
C TRP A 64 1.64 -15.09 -3.87
N PRO A 65 0.44 -14.79 -4.40
CA PRO A 65 0.29 -13.75 -5.41
C PRO A 65 0.85 -12.41 -4.93
N VAL A 66 1.75 -11.81 -5.72
CA VAL A 66 2.36 -10.52 -5.43
C VAL A 66 1.92 -9.51 -6.47
N ALA A 67 1.44 -8.35 -6.02
CA ALA A 67 1.13 -7.20 -6.85
C ALA A 67 1.89 -5.97 -6.37
N HIS A 68 2.36 -5.17 -7.30
CA HIS A 68 2.98 -3.87 -7.08
C HIS A 68 2.11 -2.80 -7.74
N SER A 69 2.04 -1.60 -7.17
CA SER A 69 1.47 -0.46 -7.86
C SER A 69 2.51 0.64 -8.09
N ARG A 70 2.26 1.45 -9.11
CA ARG A 70 3.02 2.66 -9.40
C ARG A 70 2.11 3.73 -9.97
N ILE A 71 2.32 4.99 -9.60
CA ILE A 71 1.63 6.13 -10.21
C ILE A 71 2.35 6.45 -11.52
N VAL A 72 1.59 6.48 -12.61
CA VAL A 72 2.11 6.80 -13.94
C VAL A 72 1.06 7.56 -14.73
N PHE A 73 1.39 8.77 -15.15
CA PHE A 73 0.58 9.58 -16.06
C PHE A 73 1.07 9.48 -17.52
N ALA A 74 0.17 9.68 -18.47
CA ALA A 74 0.51 9.75 -19.88
C ALA A 74 1.49 10.90 -20.17
N ASP A 75 2.34 10.76 -21.17
CA ASP A 75 3.40 11.73 -21.48
C ASP A 75 2.83 13.12 -21.79
N ASP A 76 1.68 13.17 -22.45
CA ASP A 76 0.94 14.38 -22.79
C ASP A 76 -0.02 14.87 -21.70
N ASN A 77 -0.08 14.19 -20.54
CA ASN A 77 -1.02 14.44 -19.46
C ASN A 77 -2.50 14.28 -19.86
N ALA A 78 -2.84 13.55 -20.90
CA ALA A 78 -4.23 13.33 -21.30
C ALA A 78 -5.09 12.64 -20.22
N ASP A 79 -4.44 11.91 -19.30
CA ASP A 79 -5.06 11.26 -18.13
C ASP A 79 -4.88 12.05 -16.82
N ALA A 80 -4.49 13.33 -16.89
CA ALA A 80 -4.40 14.19 -15.70
C ALA A 80 -5.78 14.34 -15.04
N ASN A 81 -5.79 14.24 -13.70
CA ASN A 81 -6.99 14.18 -12.90
C ASN A 81 -6.92 15.15 -11.71
N VAL A 82 -7.94 15.15 -10.83
CA VAL A 82 -8.01 16.02 -9.65
C VAL A 82 -6.83 15.76 -8.70
N PHE A 83 -6.33 14.53 -8.61
CA PHE A 83 -5.16 14.22 -7.79
C PHE A 83 -3.91 14.92 -8.33
N GLY A 84 -3.70 14.90 -9.66
CA GLY A 84 -2.63 15.67 -10.32
C GLY A 84 -2.80 17.19 -10.17
N LEU A 85 -4.04 17.70 -10.14
CA LEU A 85 -4.30 19.13 -9.85
C LEU A 85 -3.92 19.49 -8.40
N LYS A 86 -4.22 18.61 -7.44
CA LYS A 86 -3.91 18.81 -6.01
C LYS A 86 -2.42 18.69 -5.72
N VAL A 87 -1.73 17.79 -6.41
CA VAL A 87 -0.31 17.49 -6.25
C VAL A 87 0.38 17.51 -7.62
N PRO A 88 0.63 18.69 -8.20
CA PRO A 88 1.13 18.82 -9.58
C PRO A 88 2.43 18.09 -9.87
N GLY A 89 3.29 17.93 -8.86
CA GLY A 89 4.54 17.17 -9.00
C GLY A 89 4.35 15.72 -9.45
N LEU A 90 3.20 15.11 -9.15
CA LEU A 90 2.90 13.73 -9.57
C LEU A 90 2.82 13.58 -11.10
N LEU A 91 2.47 14.66 -11.82
CA LEU A 91 2.40 14.65 -13.29
C LEU A 91 3.76 14.40 -13.96
N ALA A 92 4.86 14.53 -13.21
CA ALA A 92 6.20 14.16 -13.69
C ALA A 92 6.48 12.64 -13.65
N LEU A 93 5.61 11.85 -13.00
CA LEU A 93 5.74 10.40 -12.95
C LEU A 93 5.20 9.80 -14.26
N LYS A 94 6.09 9.61 -15.23
CA LYS A 94 5.80 9.04 -16.55
C LYS A 94 6.22 7.57 -16.62
N GLU A 95 5.80 6.86 -17.67
CA GLU A 95 6.11 5.43 -17.84
C GLU A 95 7.60 5.14 -17.69
N ASP A 96 8.44 5.88 -18.42
CA ASP A 96 9.88 5.69 -18.47
C ASP A 96 10.67 6.63 -17.56
N ALA A 97 9.97 7.43 -16.73
CA ALA A 97 10.65 8.33 -15.78
C ALA A 97 11.32 7.52 -14.66
N PRO A 98 12.60 7.75 -14.34
CA PRO A 98 13.29 7.06 -13.24
C PRO A 98 12.54 7.16 -11.90
N ALA A 99 11.86 8.28 -11.64
CA ALA A 99 11.09 8.51 -10.41
C ALA A 99 9.89 7.58 -10.27
N SER A 100 9.27 7.12 -11.36
CA SER A 100 8.14 6.20 -11.35
C SER A 100 8.55 4.72 -11.38
N ALA A 101 9.83 4.41 -11.56
CA ALA A 101 10.33 3.04 -11.50
C ALA A 101 10.28 2.51 -10.06
N ILE A 102 9.87 1.24 -9.92
CA ILE A 102 9.90 0.54 -8.62
C ILE A 102 11.35 0.48 -8.14
N VAL A 103 11.56 0.70 -6.82
CA VAL A 103 12.89 0.66 -6.22
C VAL A 103 13.58 -0.70 -6.49
N PRO A 104 14.89 -0.72 -6.77
CA PRO A 104 15.59 -1.95 -7.17
C PRO A 104 15.46 -3.10 -6.19
N GLN A 105 15.40 -2.81 -4.88
CA GLN A 105 15.26 -3.81 -3.82
C GLN A 105 13.96 -4.62 -3.92
N LEU A 106 12.92 -4.02 -4.52
CA LEU A 106 11.59 -4.60 -4.66
C LEU A 106 11.23 -4.91 -6.11
N ALA A 107 12.23 -5.04 -6.99
CA ALA A 107 12.01 -5.28 -8.42
C ALA A 107 11.04 -6.45 -8.65
N PRO A 108 9.99 -6.25 -9.44
CA PRO A 108 9.03 -7.30 -9.76
C PRO A 108 9.67 -8.47 -10.53
N ARG A 109 9.13 -9.68 -10.31
CA ARG A 109 9.52 -10.89 -11.06
C ARG A 109 8.43 -11.30 -12.05
N ALA A 110 8.79 -12.14 -12.99
CA ALA A 110 7.83 -12.76 -13.90
C ALA A 110 6.71 -13.45 -13.11
N GLY A 111 5.45 -13.19 -13.48
CA GLY A 111 4.26 -13.71 -12.79
C GLY A 111 3.70 -12.79 -11.71
N GLU A 112 4.44 -11.78 -11.27
CA GLU A 112 3.93 -10.73 -10.37
C GLU A 112 3.21 -9.63 -11.18
N LEU A 113 2.13 -9.08 -10.62
CA LEU A 113 1.37 -8.02 -11.27
C LEU A 113 1.99 -6.66 -10.98
N VAL A 114 2.18 -5.83 -12.00
CA VAL A 114 2.46 -4.40 -11.83
C VAL A 114 1.24 -3.60 -12.28
N VAL A 115 0.63 -2.91 -11.32
CA VAL A 115 -0.54 -2.06 -11.56
C VAL A 115 -0.08 -0.64 -11.84
N ARG A 116 -0.36 -0.13 -13.03
CA ARG A 116 -0.27 1.29 -13.35
C ARG A 116 -1.56 1.99 -12.92
N LYS A 117 -1.46 3.13 -12.26
CA LYS A 117 -2.60 3.93 -11.79
C LYS A 117 -2.32 5.43 -11.82
N THR A 118 -3.35 6.23 -11.88
CA THR A 118 -3.31 7.70 -11.75
C THR A 118 -3.97 8.19 -10.46
N GLU A 119 -4.65 7.29 -9.74
CA GLU A 119 -5.40 7.58 -8.52
C GLU A 119 -4.66 7.07 -7.26
N PRO A 120 -5.00 7.55 -6.05
CA PRO A 120 -4.37 7.07 -4.82
C PRO A 120 -4.51 5.55 -4.61
N SER A 121 -5.71 5.01 -4.74
CA SER A 121 -5.95 3.57 -4.53
C SER A 121 -5.41 2.72 -5.66
N ALA A 122 -4.75 1.60 -5.31
CA ALA A 122 -4.31 0.59 -6.26
C ALA A 122 -5.48 -0.19 -6.89
N PHE A 123 -6.68 -0.08 -6.34
CA PHE A 123 -7.90 -0.75 -6.84
C PHE A 123 -8.71 0.11 -7.79
N PHE A 124 -8.71 1.44 -7.58
CA PHE A 124 -9.59 2.31 -8.35
C PHE A 124 -9.20 2.34 -9.83
N GLY A 125 -10.14 1.90 -10.69
CA GLY A 125 -9.95 1.88 -12.14
C GLY A 125 -8.91 0.89 -12.65
N THR A 126 -8.53 -0.12 -11.86
CA THR A 126 -7.51 -1.12 -12.21
C THR A 126 -8.08 -2.54 -12.22
N GLN A 127 -7.29 -3.49 -12.72
CA GLN A 127 -7.63 -4.91 -12.72
C GLN A 127 -7.30 -5.64 -11.41
N LEU A 128 -6.78 -4.95 -10.38
CA LEU A 128 -6.22 -5.58 -9.19
C LEU A 128 -7.22 -6.47 -8.44
N ALA A 129 -8.45 -5.98 -8.22
CA ALA A 129 -9.48 -6.76 -7.52
C ALA A 129 -9.79 -8.08 -8.24
N ALA A 130 -10.01 -8.03 -9.56
CA ALA A 130 -10.29 -9.20 -10.37
C ALA A 130 -9.11 -10.19 -10.36
N TRP A 131 -7.88 -9.68 -10.46
CA TRP A 131 -6.67 -10.47 -10.46
C TRP A 131 -6.44 -11.22 -9.14
N LEU A 132 -6.67 -10.56 -7.99
CA LEU A 132 -6.59 -11.17 -6.66
C LEU A 132 -7.70 -12.20 -6.44
N THR A 133 -8.94 -11.87 -6.85
CA THR A 133 -10.10 -12.78 -6.74
C THR A 133 -9.88 -14.08 -7.53
N GLN A 134 -9.37 -13.98 -8.76
CA GLN A 134 -9.06 -15.18 -9.57
C GLN A 134 -8.00 -16.08 -8.94
N ARG A 135 -7.14 -15.55 -8.07
CA ARG A 135 -6.12 -16.30 -7.30
C ARG A 135 -6.61 -16.75 -5.94
N GLY A 136 -7.89 -16.53 -5.65
CA GLY A 136 -8.54 -16.96 -4.42
C GLY A 136 -8.04 -16.23 -3.17
N VAL A 137 -7.36 -15.07 -3.31
CA VAL A 137 -6.85 -14.30 -2.17
C VAL A 137 -8.00 -13.91 -1.24
N ARG A 138 -7.84 -14.17 0.04
CA ARG A 138 -8.78 -13.78 1.09
C ARG A 138 -8.19 -12.72 2.02
N THR A 139 -6.94 -12.91 2.44
CA THR A 139 -6.20 -11.91 3.21
C THR A 139 -5.15 -11.27 2.32
N LEU A 140 -5.18 -9.94 2.27
CA LEU A 140 -4.22 -9.14 1.50
C LEU A 140 -3.29 -8.40 2.46
N LEU A 141 -2.02 -8.84 2.52
CA LEU A 141 -0.97 -8.09 3.19
C LEU A 141 -0.68 -6.82 2.38
N VAL A 142 -0.59 -5.69 3.07
CA VAL A 142 -0.34 -4.40 2.42
C VAL A 142 0.92 -3.77 3.00
N ALA A 143 1.85 -3.47 2.11
CA ALA A 143 3.07 -2.70 2.33
C ALA A 143 3.08 -1.49 1.39
N GLY A 144 3.96 -0.51 1.62
CA GLY A 144 4.12 0.58 0.64
C GLY A 144 4.09 1.98 1.22
N ALA A 145 3.93 2.95 0.33
CA ALA A 145 3.89 4.38 0.61
C ALA A 145 2.72 5.06 -0.14
N THR A 146 2.16 6.15 0.41
CA THR A 146 2.37 6.62 1.78
C THR A 146 1.26 6.12 2.67
N THR A 147 1.55 5.88 3.93
CA THR A 147 0.58 5.32 4.89
C THR A 147 -0.72 6.11 4.91
N SER A 148 -0.63 7.45 4.94
CA SER A 148 -1.78 8.37 4.95
C SER A 148 -2.46 8.59 3.60
N GLY A 149 -1.85 8.10 2.52
CA GLY A 149 -2.32 8.31 1.15
C GLY A 149 -2.71 7.03 0.44
N CYS A 150 -1.85 6.60 -0.49
CA CYS A 150 -2.14 5.46 -1.36
C CYS A 150 -2.34 4.14 -0.60
N VAL A 151 -1.60 3.92 0.50
CA VAL A 151 -1.79 2.74 1.37
C VAL A 151 -3.19 2.76 1.97
N ARG A 152 -3.57 3.84 2.68
CA ARG A 152 -4.90 3.95 3.26
C ARG A 152 -6.02 3.79 2.22
N ALA A 153 -5.92 4.48 1.09
CA ALA A 153 -6.91 4.38 0.03
C ALA A 153 -7.06 2.94 -0.48
N SER A 154 -5.94 2.26 -0.71
CA SER A 154 -5.95 0.86 -1.16
C SER A 154 -6.49 -0.11 -0.10
N VAL A 155 -6.24 0.14 1.19
CA VAL A 155 -6.77 -0.67 2.30
C VAL A 155 -8.29 -0.56 2.40
N VAL A 156 -8.83 0.66 2.28
CA VAL A 156 -10.29 0.88 2.30
C VAL A 156 -10.97 0.19 1.12
N ASP A 157 -10.39 0.31 -0.08
CA ASP A 157 -10.93 -0.35 -1.27
C ASP A 157 -10.78 -1.87 -1.19
N ALA A 158 -9.65 -2.40 -0.68
CA ALA A 158 -9.48 -3.84 -0.47
C ALA A 158 -10.60 -4.41 0.41
N MET A 159 -10.89 -3.76 1.54
CA MET A 159 -12.01 -4.14 2.41
C MET A 159 -13.34 -4.06 1.67
N SER A 160 -13.57 -3.00 0.91
CA SER A 160 -14.81 -2.79 0.16
C SER A 160 -15.01 -3.84 -0.95
N HIS A 161 -13.91 -4.39 -1.50
CA HIS A 161 -13.92 -5.51 -2.43
C HIS A 161 -14.02 -6.90 -1.76
N GLY A 162 -14.12 -6.95 -0.42
CA GLY A 162 -14.30 -8.21 0.33
C GLY A 162 -13.02 -8.94 0.71
N PHE A 163 -11.85 -8.33 0.49
CA PHE A 163 -10.59 -8.84 1.04
C PHE A 163 -10.48 -8.50 2.52
N ARG A 164 -9.67 -9.25 3.27
CA ARG A 164 -9.27 -8.93 4.64
C ARG A 164 -7.92 -8.22 4.59
N PRO A 165 -7.86 -6.88 4.68
CA PRO A 165 -6.58 -6.20 4.64
C PRO A 165 -5.81 -6.46 5.92
N LEU A 166 -4.50 -6.71 5.78
CA LEU A 166 -3.53 -6.76 6.85
C LEU A 166 -2.42 -5.77 6.54
N VAL A 167 -2.43 -4.63 7.20
CA VAL A 167 -1.37 -3.63 7.07
C VAL A 167 -0.17 -4.09 7.87
N VAL A 168 0.95 -4.32 7.19
CA VAL A 168 2.21 -4.68 7.84
C VAL A 168 2.90 -3.40 8.28
N SER A 169 2.74 -3.05 9.58
CA SER A 169 3.00 -1.70 10.10
C SER A 169 4.44 -1.23 9.94
N ASP A 170 5.41 -2.12 9.99
CA ASP A 170 6.83 -1.84 9.76
C ASP A 170 7.25 -1.90 8.28
N CYS A 171 6.31 -2.27 7.39
CA CYS A 171 6.47 -2.29 5.94
C CYS A 171 5.70 -1.16 5.22
N VAL A 172 5.04 -0.27 5.95
CA VAL A 172 4.43 0.94 5.39
C VAL A 172 5.15 2.19 5.87
N GLY A 173 5.26 3.18 5.00
CA GLY A 173 6.01 4.40 5.30
C GLY A 173 5.29 5.67 4.88
N ASP A 174 5.64 6.76 5.56
CA ASP A 174 5.17 8.10 5.25
C ASP A 174 6.30 9.12 5.41
N ARG A 175 6.16 10.30 4.78
CA ARG A 175 7.13 11.40 4.88
C ARG A 175 7.07 12.12 6.23
N ALA A 176 5.99 11.95 6.98
CA ALA A 176 5.79 12.57 8.27
C ALA A 176 5.17 11.59 9.28
N GLN A 177 5.70 11.60 10.52
CA GLN A 177 5.29 10.66 11.56
C GLN A 177 3.83 10.82 12.01
N GLY A 178 3.37 12.05 12.21
CA GLY A 178 1.99 12.31 12.67
C GLY A 178 0.91 11.70 11.75
N PRO A 179 0.92 12.00 10.44
CA PRO A 179 0.03 11.34 9.49
C PRO A 179 0.18 9.81 9.44
N HIS A 180 1.41 9.29 9.55
CA HIS A 180 1.67 7.85 9.61
C HIS A 180 0.93 7.20 10.78
N ASP A 181 1.17 7.68 12.00
CA ASP A 181 0.60 7.12 13.23
C ASP A 181 -0.92 7.23 13.26
N ALA A 182 -1.46 8.40 12.89
CA ALA A 182 -2.90 8.63 12.85
C ALA A 182 -3.60 7.68 11.87
N ASN A 183 -3.00 7.40 10.73
CA ASN A 183 -3.60 6.51 9.73
C ASN A 183 -3.44 5.03 10.09
N LEU A 184 -2.36 4.60 10.74
CA LEU A 184 -2.27 3.26 11.30
C LEU A 184 -3.35 3.04 12.37
N PHE A 185 -3.53 4.02 13.26
CA PHE A 185 -4.62 3.99 14.25
C PHE A 185 -5.99 3.86 13.58
N ASP A 186 -6.31 4.74 12.64
CA ASP A 186 -7.59 4.74 11.93
C ASP A 186 -7.88 3.41 11.21
N MET A 187 -6.88 2.87 10.51
CA MET A 187 -7.02 1.61 9.79
C MET A 187 -7.25 0.45 10.75
N ALA A 188 -6.54 0.42 11.89
CA ALA A 188 -6.71 -0.60 12.92
C ALA A 188 -8.12 -0.59 13.55
N GLN A 189 -8.70 0.60 13.70
CA GLN A 189 -10.04 0.71 14.30
C GLN A 189 -11.17 0.32 13.34
N LYS A 190 -10.98 0.47 12.02
CA LYS A 190 -12.13 0.48 11.09
C LYS A 190 -12.00 -0.49 9.91
N TYR A 191 -10.78 -0.75 9.40
CA TYR A 191 -10.64 -1.30 8.05
C TYR A 191 -9.77 -2.54 7.94
N ALA A 192 -8.76 -2.71 8.83
CA ALA A 192 -7.72 -3.69 8.66
C ALA A 192 -7.21 -4.29 9.97
N ALA A 193 -6.61 -5.46 9.92
CA ALA A 193 -5.62 -5.83 10.91
C ALA A 193 -4.35 -4.99 10.70
N VAL A 194 -3.71 -4.54 11.78
CA VAL A 194 -2.45 -3.77 11.73
C VAL A 194 -1.47 -4.41 12.69
N MET A 195 -0.37 -4.93 12.19
CA MET A 195 0.65 -5.60 12.99
C MET A 195 2.01 -5.58 12.29
N PRO A 196 3.13 -5.68 13.04
CA PRO A 196 4.45 -5.77 12.44
C PRO A 196 4.63 -7.10 11.71
N ARG A 197 5.58 -7.14 10.77
CA ARG A 197 5.88 -8.30 9.94
C ARG A 197 6.07 -9.61 10.74
N GLU A 198 6.74 -9.55 11.88
CA GLU A 198 7.00 -10.73 12.72
C GLU A 198 5.73 -11.38 13.31
N GLN A 199 4.63 -10.65 13.36
CA GLN A 199 3.33 -11.15 13.82
C GLN A 199 2.39 -11.50 12.66
N ALA A 200 2.72 -11.04 11.45
CA ALA A 200 1.91 -11.22 10.25
C ALA A 200 2.22 -12.53 9.50
N LEU A 201 3.33 -13.21 9.86
CA LEU A 201 3.89 -14.37 9.16
C LEU A 201 3.84 -15.66 10.00
#